data_c9924e5686e21a877a61a2787b355368
#
_entry.id   c9924e5686e21a877a61a2787b355368
#
_cell.length_a   1.000
_cell.length_b   1.000
_cell.length_c   1.000
_cell.angle_alpha   90.00
_cell.angle_beta   90.00
_cell.angle_gamma   90.00
#
_symmetry.space_group_name_H-M   'P 1'
#
loop_
_entity.id
_entity.type
_entity.pdbx_description
1 polymer ?
#
loop_
_entity_poly.entity_id
_entity_poly.type
_entity_poly.pdbx_seq_one_letter_code
_entity_poly.pdbx_strand_id
1 'polypeptide(L)'
;MKRRMSLLVALCVSLFGQSETPEAETARVLQAINSLNAYQAPQLPLKVDTNYAKTPEDVEPFGGVVPYKRHFLTQMEYTGPGRAIAEPGPELKTVKLGFIGPIMSTVSVATGGMSHEEALGIRMLQGARLAIEEANERGGYLKRKIPFELVIANDNGLWGSSGNEIVKMAYNDEVWAIIGTIDGANSHIAIRVALKAEVVMMNSGDTDPTFIETNIPWTMRCIGDDRQMGYLMIDYMLRKMDYKRIGIIRSSNRYGRFGVREIRDSARRMGRPVVVEMAYRVGSDDFSLQLERLRAANPDVIVHWGDAREAALVLNQMRKAGMSQPFLASDRAVSEEFTSLAGSNAEGVIAGYPWNPEHVDARYQAFQTSFRKRFGQEPETYAAHGYDGMNMLIWAIQNAGLNRAKIRDLLAYRNTPWPGVTGDILFSAALDDIGEVFLARFEGGRWRYYSREALQVPKGNIPRRQPESVGLAMPKAE
;
A
#
# COMPACT_ATOMS: atom_id res chain seq x y z
N MET A 1 42.40 7.92 50.77
CA MET A 1 41.22 7.24 50.26
C MET A 1 40.32 8.21 49.47
N LYS A 2 40.78 8.78 48.36
CA LYS A 2 39.98 9.63 47.43
C LYS A 2 40.67 9.64 46.08
N ARG A 3 40.65 8.52 45.30
CA ARG A 3 41.11 8.49 43.90
C ARG A 3 40.68 7.20 43.16
N ARG A 4 39.46 6.68 43.39
CA ARG A 4 38.95 5.53 42.63
C ARG A 4 37.48 5.60 42.27
N MET A 5 36.91 6.82 42.11
CA MET A 5 35.47 6.97 41.78
C MET A 5 35.19 7.84 40.55
N SER A 6 36.22 8.10 39.71
CA SER A 6 36.05 8.94 38.50
C SER A 6 36.20 8.21 37.16
N LEU A 7 36.32 6.87 37.16
CA LEU A 7 36.51 6.12 35.91
C LEU A 7 35.30 5.26 35.50
N LEU A 8 34.22 5.26 36.27
CA LEU A 8 33.01 4.46 35.95
C LEU A 8 31.85 5.30 35.38
N VAL A 9 31.97 6.62 35.35
CA VAL A 9 30.92 7.50 34.79
C VAL A 9 31.18 7.87 33.34
N ALA A 10 32.39 7.66 32.82
CA ALA A 10 32.75 8.00 31.43
C ALA A 10 32.44 6.89 30.41
N LEU A 11 32.00 5.70 30.84
CA LEU A 11 31.69 4.57 29.93
C LEU A 11 30.20 4.37 29.67
N CYS A 12 29.31 5.16 30.30
CA CYS A 12 27.86 5.06 30.06
C CYS A 12 27.26 6.15 29.16
N VAL A 13 28.06 7.06 28.61
CA VAL A 13 27.58 8.18 27.78
C VAL A 13 27.83 7.98 26.26
N SER A 14 28.47 6.88 25.86
CA SER A 14 28.73 6.59 24.42
C SER A 14 27.81 5.52 23.83
N LEU A 15 26.66 5.23 24.43
CA LEU A 15 25.67 4.26 23.96
C LEU A 15 24.33 4.91 23.49
N PHE A 16 24.29 6.23 23.29
CA PHE A 16 23.25 6.83 22.48
C PHE A 16 23.68 6.76 21.03
N GLY A 17 23.15 5.76 20.33
CA GLY A 17 23.56 5.26 19.06
C GLY A 17 23.60 6.34 17.98
N GLN A 18 24.69 6.39 17.28
CA GLN A 18 24.69 6.80 15.89
C GLN A 18 23.69 5.89 15.17
N SER A 19 22.70 6.47 14.48
CA SER A 19 21.78 5.69 13.65
C SER A 19 22.62 4.89 12.65
N GLU A 20 22.43 3.58 12.65
CA GLU A 20 23.12 2.67 11.74
C GLU A 20 22.88 3.13 10.29
N THR A 21 23.91 3.17 9.46
CA THR A 21 23.74 3.54 8.05
C THR A 21 23.03 2.41 7.30
N PRO A 22 22.31 2.69 6.21
CA PRO A 22 21.64 1.67 5.40
C PRO A 22 22.59 0.57 4.89
N GLU A 23 23.85 0.92 4.60
CA GLU A 23 24.88 -0.03 4.16
C GLU A 23 25.34 -0.94 5.31
N ALA A 24 25.55 -0.39 6.51
CA ALA A 24 25.91 -1.16 7.69
C ALA A 24 24.78 -2.11 8.10
N GLU A 25 23.55 -1.65 8.08
CA GLU A 25 22.36 -2.49 8.29
C GLU A 25 22.28 -3.63 7.29
N THR A 26 22.45 -3.32 6.00
CA THR A 26 22.46 -4.33 4.92
C THR A 26 23.51 -5.39 5.18
N ALA A 27 24.75 -4.99 5.51
CA ALA A 27 25.85 -5.91 5.79
C ALA A 27 25.55 -6.80 7.01
N ARG A 28 25.01 -6.23 8.09
CA ARG A 28 24.62 -6.95 9.31
C ARG A 28 23.51 -7.98 9.02
N VAL A 29 22.48 -7.59 8.29
CA VAL A 29 21.39 -8.50 7.92
C VAL A 29 21.91 -9.63 7.05
N LEU A 30 22.72 -9.34 6.03
CA LEU A 30 23.33 -10.35 5.17
C LEU A 30 24.23 -11.32 5.94
N GLN A 31 25.03 -10.84 6.88
CA GLN A 31 25.83 -11.70 7.75
C GLN A 31 24.97 -12.66 8.54
N ALA A 32 23.87 -12.17 9.14
CA ALA A 32 22.96 -13.00 9.93
C ALA A 32 22.26 -14.05 9.07
N ILE A 33 21.71 -13.69 7.91
CA ILE A 33 20.95 -14.62 7.07
C ILE A 33 21.82 -15.62 6.31
N ASN A 34 23.08 -15.27 5.96
CA ASN A 34 23.99 -16.17 5.25
C ASN A 34 24.59 -17.26 6.15
N SER A 35 24.55 -17.08 7.47
CA SER A 35 25.01 -18.10 8.43
C SER A 35 23.93 -19.13 8.79
N LEU A 36 22.70 -18.95 8.30
CA LEU A 36 21.57 -19.79 8.68
C LEU A 36 21.46 -21.07 7.86
N ASN A 37 21.09 -22.13 8.57
CA ASN A 37 20.60 -23.36 7.97
C ASN A 37 19.07 -23.33 7.81
N ALA A 38 18.54 -24.34 7.11
CA ALA A 38 17.09 -24.54 7.03
C ALA A 38 16.44 -24.64 8.43
N TYR A 39 15.21 -24.14 8.54
CA TYR A 39 14.41 -24.18 9.77
C TYR A 39 14.95 -23.35 10.94
N GLN A 40 15.81 -22.40 10.67
CA GLN A 40 16.30 -21.44 11.66
C GLN A 40 15.77 -20.03 11.34
N ALA A 41 15.55 -19.24 12.39
CA ALA A 41 15.28 -17.80 12.26
C ALA A 41 16.59 -16.99 12.41
N PRO A 42 16.73 -15.86 11.72
CA PRO A 42 17.83 -14.93 11.97
C PRO A 42 17.81 -14.44 13.41
N GLN A 43 18.96 -14.35 14.05
CA GLN A 43 19.10 -13.70 15.36
C GLN A 43 19.18 -12.19 15.15
N LEU A 44 18.10 -11.61 14.65
CA LEU A 44 17.95 -10.18 14.36
C LEU A 44 16.80 -9.60 15.21
N PRO A 45 16.87 -8.32 15.57
CA PRO A 45 15.76 -7.66 16.24
C PRO A 45 14.52 -7.69 15.35
N LEU A 46 13.42 -8.19 15.91
CA LEU A 46 12.12 -8.15 15.23
C LEU A 46 11.52 -6.75 15.36
N LYS A 47 10.83 -6.31 14.33
CA LYS A 47 10.00 -5.12 14.40
C LYS A 47 8.87 -5.37 15.38
N VAL A 48 8.65 -4.40 16.26
CA VAL A 48 7.55 -4.39 17.23
C VAL A 48 6.84 -3.05 17.13
N ASP A 49 5.59 -3.07 16.73
CA ASP A 49 4.77 -1.87 16.66
C ASP A 49 4.13 -1.63 18.02
N THR A 50 4.64 -0.63 18.73
CA THR A 50 4.12 -0.21 20.04
C THR A 50 3.13 0.93 19.94
N ASN A 51 3.09 1.61 18.81
CA ASN A 51 2.23 2.76 18.56
C ASN A 51 1.50 2.61 17.23
N TYR A 52 0.24 2.27 17.30
CA TYR A 52 -0.65 2.10 16.16
C TYR A 52 -1.19 3.40 15.59
N ALA A 53 -0.48 4.49 15.68
CA ALA A 53 -0.92 5.71 15.01
C ALA A 53 -1.13 5.52 13.50
N LYS A 54 -0.54 4.47 12.94
CA LYS A 54 -0.64 4.07 11.53
C LYS A 54 -1.17 2.65 11.34
N THR A 55 -1.18 1.85 12.39
CA THR A 55 -1.75 0.52 12.42
C THR A 55 -3.08 0.54 13.17
N PRO A 56 -3.98 -0.37 12.88
CA PRO A 56 -5.31 -0.30 13.43
C PRO A 56 -5.32 -0.51 14.92
N GLU A 57 -5.95 0.39 15.59
CA GLU A 57 -6.33 0.20 16.98
C GLU A 57 -7.24 -1.01 17.18
N ASP A 58 -7.86 -1.49 16.14
CA ASP A 58 -8.70 -2.69 16.08
C ASP A 58 -7.92 -4.00 16.13
N VAL A 59 -6.61 -3.95 16.03
CA VAL A 59 -5.77 -5.11 16.29
C VAL A 59 -5.85 -5.57 17.74
N GLU A 60 -6.10 -4.68 18.67
CA GLU A 60 -6.19 -5.05 20.09
C GLU A 60 -7.28 -6.07 20.43
N PRO A 61 -8.51 -6.00 19.89
CA PRO A 61 -9.46 -7.07 20.11
C PRO A 61 -8.97 -8.42 19.62
N PHE A 62 -8.20 -8.44 18.53
CA PHE A 62 -7.54 -9.64 18.03
C PHE A 62 -6.21 -9.92 18.73
N GLY A 63 -5.53 -8.90 19.22
CA GLY A 63 -4.27 -9.00 19.95
C GLY A 63 -4.36 -9.81 21.25
N GLY A 64 -5.55 -9.98 21.81
CA GLY A 64 -5.82 -10.85 22.96
C GLY A 64 -6.11 -12.31 22.59
N VAL A 65 -6.41 -12.61 21.32
CA VAL A 65 -6.84 -13.93 20.84
C VAL A 65 -5.67 -14.66 20.17
N VAL A 66 -5.30 -15.81 20.70
CA VAL A 66 -4.33 -16.70 20.05
C VAL A 66 -5.03 -17.39 18.85
N PRO A 67 -4.40 -17.43 17.64
CA PRO A 67 -3.02 -17.06 17.30
C PRO A 67 -2.81 -15.60 16.89
N TYR A 68 -3.83 -14.76 16.85
CA TYR A 68 -3.77 -13.40 16.31
C TYR A 68 -2.90 -12.42 17.09
N LYS A 69 -2.64 -12.69 18.36
CA LYS A 69 -1.86 -11.84 19.27
C LYS A 69 -0.48 -11.41 18.75
N ARG A 70 0.12 -12.18 17.83
CA ARG A 70 1.45 -11.87 17.26
C ARG A 70 1.39 -11.11 15.94
N HIS A 71 0.27 -11.17 15.25
CA HIS A 71 0.25 -10.95 13.82
C HIS A 71 0.44 -9.51 13.39
N PHE A 72 0.20 -8.57 14.29
CA PHE A 72 0.22 -7.17 13.95
C PHE A 72 1.25 -6.38 14.75
N LEU A 73 1.60 -6.90 15.95
CA LEU A 73 2.50 -6.22 16.88
C LEU A 73 3.94 -6.63 16.72
N THR A 74 4.19 -7.85 16.26
CA THR A 74 5.53 -8.41 16.16
C THR A 74 5.71 -9.04 14.80
N GLN A 75 6.81 -8.70 14.17
CA GLN A 75 7.18 -9.22 12.85
C GLN A 75 7.17 -10.76 12.83
N MET A 76 6.58 -11.33 11.80
CA MET A 76 6.63 -12.77 11.55
C MET A 76 7.97 -13.19 11.01
N GLU A 77 8.59 -14.14 11.71
CA GLU A 77 9.82 -14.78 11.26
C GLU A 77 9.51 -15.86 10.22
N TYR A 78 10.41 -15.98 9.28
CA TYR A 78 10.41 -17.11 8.37
C TYR A 78 11.44 -18.16 8.86
N THR A 79 11.00 -19.39 9.07
CA THR A 79 11.82 -20.49 9.56
C THR A 79 11.82 -21.71 8.62
N GLY A 80 11.36 -21.53 7.37
CA GLY A 80 11.27 -22.61 6.39
C GLY A 80 12.62 -23.00 5.76
N PRO A 81 12.60 -23.98 4.84
CA PRO A 81 13.79 -24.55 4.23
C PRO A 81 14.42 -23.69 3.13
N GLY A 82 13.75 -22.64 2.65
CA GLY A 82 14.13 -21.91 1.44
C GLY A 82 15.55 -21.31 1.46
N ARG A 83 16.08 -20.96 2.66
CA ARG A 83 17.46 -20.44 2.76
C ARG A 83 18.54 -21.45 2.35
N ALA A 84 18.26 -22.75 2.46
CA ALA A 84 19.16 -23.82 2.08
C ALA A 84 19.15 -24.12 0.57
N ILE A 85 18.22 -23.52 -0.19
CA ILE A 85 18.18 -23.67 -1.64
C ILE A 85 19.42 -23.03 -2.24
N ALA A 86 20.17 -23.83 -3.01
CA ALA A 86 21.39 -23.34 -3.68
C ALA A 86 21.05 -22.28 -4.72
N GLU A 87 21.93 -21.29 -4.84
CA GLU A 87 21.84 -20.32 -5.93
C GLU A 87 22.07 -21.00 -7.29
N PRO A 88 21.49 -20.45 -8.39
CA PRO A 88 21.75 -20.96 -9.73
C PRO A 88 23.24 -20.98 -10.07
N GLY A 89 23.64 -21.97 -10.85
CA GLY A 89 25.00 -22.05 -11.36
C GLY A 89 25.35 -20.94 -12.35
N PRO A 90 26.57 -20.99 -12.92
CA PRO A 90 27.09 -19.95 -13.83
C PRO A 90 26.33 -19.85 -15.17
N GLU A 91 25.46 -20.79 -15.47
CA GLU A 91 24.64 -20.85 -16.69
C GLU A 91 23.49 -19.80 -16.73
N LEU A 92 23.37 -18.97 -15.69
CA LEU A 92 22.31 -17.98 -15.57
C LEU A 92 22.37 -16.97 -16.74
N LYS A 93 21.29 -16.91 -17.52
CA LYS A 93 21.18 -16.00 -18.67
C LYS A 93 20.37 -14.74 -18.35
N THR A 94 19.35 -14.85 -17.50
CA THR A 94 18.44 -13.77 -17.11
C THR A 94 18.05 -13.90 -15.66
N VAL A 95 17.69 -12.79 -15.01
CA VAL A 95 17.08 -12.76 -13.69
C VAL A 95 15.63 -12.32 -13.86
N LYS A 96 14.68 -13.24 -13.68
CA LYS A 96 13.27 -12.98 -13.92
C LYS A 96 12.58 -12.42 -12.70
N LEU A 97 11.82 -11.34 -12.91
CA LEU A 97 10.90 -10.73 -11.95
C LEU A 97 9.48 -10.76 -12.52
N GLY A 98 8.49 -11.06 -11.71
CA GLY A 98 7.11 -11.11 -12.13
C GLY A 98 6.39 -9.78 -11.93
N PHE A 99 5.52 -9.43 -12.86
CA PHE A 99 4.49 -8.40 -12.72
C PHE A 99 3.13 -9.02 -12.96
N ILE A 100 2.16 -8.71 -12.07
CA ILE A 100 0.77 -9.13 -12.25
C ILE A 100 -0.16 -7.96 -11.94
N GLY A 101 -1.14 -7.74 -12.80
CA GLY A 101 -2.16 -6.70 -12.64
C GLY A 101 -3.14 -6.68 -13.80
N PRO A 102 -4.23 -5.90 -13.68
CA PRO A 102 -5.23 -5.75 -14.74
C PRO A 102 -4.66 -4.85 -15.85
N ILE A 103 -4.16 -5.44 -16.91
CA ILE A 103 -3.63 -4.72 -18.08
C ILE A 103 -4.51 -4.89 -19.33
N MET A 104 -5.50 -5.77 -19.25
CA MET A 104 -6.53 -5.97 -20.27
C MET A 104 -7.71 -6.72 -19.62
N SER A 105 -8.93 -6.20 -19.75
CA SER A 105 -10.12 -6.85 -19.23
C SER A 105 -10.98 -7.44 -20.34
N THR A 106 -11.84 -8.40 -20.00
CA THR A 106 -12.84 -8.93 -20.93
C THR A 106 -13.85 -7.85 -21.35
N VAL A 107 -14.08 -6.86 -20.51
CA VAL A 107 -14.96 -5.72 -20.81
C VAL A 107 -14.33 -4.84 -21.88
N SER A 108 -13.05 -4.50 -21.76
CA SER A 108 -12.36 -3.67 -22.73
C SER A 108 -12.25 -4.36 -24.10
N VAL A 109 -12.06 -5.67 -24.13
CA VAL A 109 -12.08 -6.45 -25.35
C VAL A 109 -13.46 -6.41 -26.03
N ALA A 110 -14.54 -6.44 -25.25
CA ALA A 110 -15.89 -6.43 -25.76
C ALA A 110 -16.37 -5.03 -26.19
N THR A 111 -15.96 -3.98 -25.51
CA THR A 111 -16.45 -2.61 -25.70
C THR A 111 -15.49 -1.70 -26.47
N GLY A 112 -14.22 -2.10 -26.58
CA GLY A 112 -13.15 -1.28 -27.15
C GLY A 112 -12.71 -0.11 -26.25
N GLY A 113 -13.21 -0.07 -24.99
CA GLY A 113 -12.88 0.96 -23.99
C GLY A 113 -12.09 0.41 -22.83
N MET A 114 -11.02 1.09 -22.43
CA MET A 114 -10.21 0.72 -21.26
C MET A 114 -10.99 0.95 -19.97
N SER A 115 -10.97 -0.01 -19.04
CA SER A 115 -11.51 0.19 -17.69
C SER A 115 -10.56 1.03 -16.83
N HIS A 116 -11.09 1.63 -15.77
CA HIS A 116 -10.26 2.38 -14.83
C HIS A 116 -9.16 1.50 -14.19
N GLU A 117 -9.51 0.28 -13.77
CA GLU A 117 -8.54 -0.66 -13.17
C GLU A 117 -7.43 -1.05 -14.16
N GLU A 118 -7.74 -1.20 -15.45
CA GLU A 118 -6.72 -1.43 -16.49
C GLU A 118 -5.78 -0.24 -16.61
N ALA A 119 -6.31 0.99 -16.58
CA ALA A 119 -5.49 2.19 -16.62
C ALA A 119 -4.49 2.20 -15.44
N LEU A 120 -4.93 1.89 -14.23
CA LEU A 120 -4.08 1.78 -13.04
C LEU A 120 -3.03 0.67 -13.18
N GLY A 121 -3.44 -0.51 -13.65
CA GLY A 121 -2.56 -1.66 -13.88
C GLY A 121 -1.46 -1.36 -14.91
N ILE A 122 -1.82 -0.69 -16.00
CA ILE A 122 -0.86 -0.25 -17.03
C ILE A 122 0.13 0.77 -16.45
N ARG A 123 -0.34 1.72 -15.61
CA ARG A 123 0.54 2.69 -14.93
C ARG A 123 1.54 2.01 -14.02
N MET A 124 1.09 1.09 -13.18
CA MET A 124 1.95 0.29 -12.31
C MET A 124 2.99 -0.51 -13.11
N LEU A 125 2.57 -1.14 -14.22
CA LEU A 125 3.47 -1.85 -15.14
C LEU A 125 4.53 -0.93 -15.74
N GLN A 126 4.16 0.28 -16.14
CA GLN A 126 5.10 1.26 -16.69
C GLN A 126 6.18 1.64 -15.68
N GLY A 127 5.81 1.86 -14.41
CA GLY A 127 6.77 2.12 -13.34
C GLY A 127 7.74 0.95 -13.13
N ALA A 128 7.21 -0.27 -12.98
CA ALA A 128 8.01 -1.48 -12.82
C ALA A 128 8.94 -1.72 -14.02
N ARG A 129 8.46 -1.49 -15.23
CA ARG A 129 9.25 -1.63 -16.47
C ARG A 129 10.39 -0.64 -16.52
N LEU A 130 10.16 0.63 -16.17
CA LEU A 130 11.22 1.65 -16.13
C LEU A 130 12.33 1.25 -15.16
N ALA A 131 12.00 0.75 -13.98
CA ALA A 131 12.98 0.28 -13.00
C ALA A 131 13.86 -0.86 -13.56
N ILE A 132 13.26 -1.81 -14.28
CA ILE A 132 13.98 -2.91 -14.95
C ILE A 132 14.90 -2.39 -16.06
N GLU A 133 14.39 -1.50 -16.91
CA GLU A 133 15.15 -0.90 -18.02
C GLU A 133 16.39 -0.16 -17.47
N GLU A 134 16.21 0.69 -16.47
CA GLU A 134 17.32 1.41 -15.83
C GLU A 134 18.30 0.48 -15.11
N ALA A 135 17.84 -0.59 -14.47
CA ALA A 135 18.74 -1.57 -13.85
C ALA A 135 19.61 -2.28 -14.89
N ASN A 136 19.04 -2.59 -16.06
CA ASN A 136 19.76 -3.18 -17.17
C ASN A 136 20.77 -2.21 -17.80
N GLU A 137 20.42 -0.93 -17.95
CA GLU A 137 21.33 0.12 -18.41
C GLU A 137 22.53 0.29 -17.46
N ARG A 138 22.32 0.11 -16.14
CA ARG A 138 23.40 0.10 -15.14
C ARG A 138 24.25 -1.17 -15.14
N GLY A 139 24.01 -2.12 -16.06
CA GLY A 139 24.81 -3.34 -16.26
C GLY A 139 24.16 -4.63 -15.77
N GLY A 140 22.88 -4.61 -15.40
CA GLY A 140 22.11 -5.79 -15.01
C GLY A 140 22.52 -6.39 -13.65
N TYR A 141 22.25 -7.66 -13.47
CA TYR A 141 22.54 -8.37 -12.21
C TYR A 141 24.04 -8.41 -11.92
N LEU A 142 24.40 -7.90 -10.74
CA LEU A 142 25.80 -7.78 -10.26
C LEU A 142 26.75 -7.11 -11.25
N LYS A 143 26.26 -6.24 -12.14
CA LYS A 143 27.03 -5.61 -13.24
C LYS A 143 27.72 -6.62 -14.17
N ARG A 144 27.19 -7.84 -14.24
CA ARG A 144 27.74 -8.93 -15.08
C ARG A 144 27.10 -9.00 -16.46
N LYS A 145 26.31 -7.98 -16.86
CA LYS A 145 25.51 -7.94 -18.08
C LYS A 145 24.48 -9.07 -18.20
N ILE A 146 24.08 -9.68 -17.06
CA ILE A 146 22.94 -10.58 -16.98
C ILE A 146 21.71 -9.71 -16.82
N PRO A 147 20.81 -9.67 -17.82
CA PRO A 147 19.66 -8.77 -17.75
C PRO A 147 18.61 -9.23 -16.73
N PHE A 148 17.94 -8.25 -16.13
CA PHE A 148 16.66 -8.47 -15.51
C PHE A 148 15.58 -8.56 -16.60
N GLU A 149 14.70 -9.55 -16.48
CA GLU A 149 13.58 -9.79 -17.38
C GLU A 149 12.27 -9.65 -16.62
N LEU A 150 11.34 -8.87 -17.16
CA LEU A 150 10.01 -8.71 -16.58
C LEU A 150 9.03 -9.70 -17.20
N VAL A 151 8.63 -10.71 -16.44
CA VAL A 151 7.56 -11.65 -16.79
C VAL A 151 6.23 -10.98 -16.46
N ILE A 152 5.43 -10.69 -17.49
CA ILE A 152 4.20 -9.92 -17.35
C ILE A 152 3.01 -10.85 -17.44
N ALA A 153 2.10 -10.78 -16.46
CA ALA A 153 0.82 -11.47 -16.47
C ALA A 153 -0.34 -10.49 -16.28
N ASN A 154 -1.43 -10.82 -16.96
CA ASN A 154 -2.69 -10.11 -16.85
C ASN A 154 -3.65 -10.90 -15.95
N ASP A 155 -4.10 -10.33 -14.87
CA ASP A 155 -5.07 -10.96 -13.97
C ASP A 155 -6.54 -10.72 -14.40
N ASN A 156 -6.76 -9.96 -15.48
CA ASN A 156 -8.07 -9.59 -16.02
C ASN A 156 -9.02 -8.93 -14.99
N GLY A 157 -8.51 -8.47 -13.85
CA GLY A 157 -9.34 -8.07 -12.73
C GLY A 157 -10.12 -9.23 -12.08
N LEU A 158 -9.73 -10.50 -12.34
CA LEU A 158 -10.42 -11.70 -11.88
C LEU A 158 -9.52 -12.54 -10.98
N TRP A 159 -10.00 -12.83 -9.76
CA TRP A 159 -9.25 -13.60 -8.76
C TRP A 159 -8.79 -14.99 -9.23
N GLY A 160 -9.59 -15.69 -10.04
CA GLY A 160 -9.20 -17.01 -10.58
C GLY A 160 -8.05 -16.92 -11.58
N SER A 161 -8.03 -15.88 -12.40
CA SER A 161 -6.92 -15.59 -13.31
C SER A 161 -5.64 -15.28 -12.54
N SER A 162 -5.72 -14.43 -11.51
CA SER A 162 -4.58 -14.12 -10.64
C SER A 162 -3.93 -15.38 -10.05
N GLY A 163 -4.74 -16.32 -9.55
CA GLY A 163 -4.22 -17.55 -8.98
C GLY A 163 -3.40 -18.36 -9.98
N ASN A 164 -3.91 -18.56 -11.19
CA ASN A 164 -3.25 -19.31 -12.24
C ASN A 164 -1.96 -18.66 -12.72
N GLU A 165 -1.99 -17.34 -12.94
CA GLU A 165 -0.82 -16.59 -13.40
C GLU A 165 0.31 -16.57 -12.37
N ILE A 166 -0.01 -16.42 -11.08
CA ILE A 166 1.01 -16.47 -10.01
C ILE A 166 1.61 -17.88 -9.90
N VAL A 167 0.82 -18.94 -10.03
CA VAL A 167 1.33 -20.33 -10.05
C VAL A 167 2.32 -20.50 -11.21
N LYS A 168 1.95 -20.03 -12.40
CA LYS A 168 2.82 -20.09 -13.58
C LYS A 168 4.12 -19.33 -13.34
N MET A 169 4.07 -18.08 -12.86
CA MET A 169 5.25 -17.28 -12.55
C MET A 169 6.17 -17.97 -11.55
N ALA A 170 5.59 -18.53 -10.48
CA ALA A 170 6.36 -19.09 -9.37
C ALA A 170 7.05 -20.43 -9.72
N TYR A 171 6.37 -21.29 -10.49
CA TYR A 171 6.81 -22.68 -10.72
C TYR A 171 7.26 -23.00 -12.15
N ASN A 172 6.74 -22.27 -13.16
CA ASN A 172 7.12 -22.49 -14.55
C ASN A 172 8.14 -21.45 -15.03
N ASP A 173 7.88 -20.17 -14.75
CA ASP A 173 8.79 -19.09 -15.12
C ASP A 173 9.93 -18.93 -14.09
N GLU A 174 9.73 -19.43 -12.88
CA GLU A 174 10.70 -19.42 -11.78
C GLU A 174 11.19 -18.02 -11.42
N VAL A 175 10.27 -17.05 -11.36
CA VAL A 175 10.61 -15.67 -11.00
C VAL A 175 11.15 -15.58 -9.56
N TRP A 176 12.05 -14.63 -9.32
CA TRP A 176 12.69 -14.43 -8.00
C TRP A 176 11.83 -13.64 -7.03
N ALA A 177 11.01 -12.74 -7.53
CA ALA A 177 10.02 -11.98 -6.78
C ALA A 177 8.91 -11.52 -7.73
N ILE A 178 7.76 -11.11 -7.16
CA ILE A 178 6.58 -10.67 -7.91
C ILE A 178 6.15 -9.30 -7.39
N ILE A 179 5.76 -8.41 -8.30
CA ILE A 179 5.10 -7.14 -7.98
C ILE A 179 3.66 -7.14 -8.52
N GLY A 180 2.72 -6.59 -7.77
CA GLY A 180 1.29 -6.50 -8.10
C GLY A 180 0.47 -6.76 -6.83
N THR A 181 -0.82 -6.72 -6.79
CA THR A 181 -1.82 -6.42 -7.81
C THR A 181 -2.47 -5.06 -7.55
N ILE A 182 -3.66 -4.78 -8.13
CA ILE A 182 -4.45 -3.55 -7.87
C ILE A 182 -5.65 -3.82 -6.96
N ASP A 183 -6.35 -4.94 -7.15
CA ASP A 183 -7.57 -5.26 -6.41
C ASP A 183 -7.33 -6.26 -5.28
N GLY A 184 -7.91 -5.98 -4.11
CA GLY A 184 -7.75 -6.82 -2.92
C GLY A 184 -8.24 -8.25 -3.07
N ALA A 185 -9.22 -8.53 -3.95
CA ALA A 185 -9.65 -9.90 -4.21
C ALA A 185 -8.56 -10.69 -4.92
N ASN A 186 -7.88 -10.08 -5.89
CA ASN A 186 -6.77 -10.66 -6.63
C ASN A 186 -5.54 -10.82 -5.74
N SER A 187 -5.24 -9.81 -4.92
CA SER A 187 -4.14 -9.84 -3.95
C SER A 187 -4.29 -11.00 -2.96
N HIS A 188 -5.49 -11.24 -2.41
CA HIS A 188 -5.74 -12.31 -1.44
C HIS A 188 -5.57 -13.73 -2.02
N ILE A 189 -5.74 -13.91 -3.33
CA ILE A 189 -5.40 -15.18 -3.99
C ILE A 189 -3.90 -15.25 -4.23
N ALA A 190 -3.30 -14.17 -4.72
CA ALA A 190 -1.88 -14.09 -5.03
C ALA A 190 -1.00 -14.43 -3.83
N ILE A 191 -1.29 -13.85 -2.64
CA ILE A 191 -0.49 -14.08 -1.44
C ILE A 191 -0.54 -15.53 -0.93
N ARG A 192 -1.62 -16.27 -1.20
CA ARG A 192 -1.71 -17.70 -0.85
C ARG A 192 -0.74 -18.54 -1.68
N VAL A 193 -0.61 -18.20 -2.96
CA VAL A 193 0.37 -18.87 -3.84
C VAL A 193 1.79 -18.43 -3.46
N ALA A 194 2.00 -17.14 -3.21
CA ALA A 194 3.29 -16.60 -2.78
C ALA A 194 3.81 -17.30 -1.50
N LEU A 195 2.93 -17.53 -0.52
CA LEU A 195 3.25 -18.31 0.69
C LEU A 195 3.70 -19.73 0.35
N LYS A 196 2.96 -20.43 -0.52
CA LYS A 196 3.24 -21.82 -0.90
C LYS A 196 4.51 -21.97 -1.73
N ALA A 197 4.75 -21.01 -2.60
CA ALA A 197 5.90 -20.99 -3.51
C ALA A 197 7.16 -20.38 -2.87
N GLU A 198 7.04 -19.86 -1.66
CA GLU A 198 8.11 -19.14 -0.97
C GLU A 198 8.72 -18.06 -1.87
N VAL A 199 7.88 -17.20 -2.44
CA VAL A 199 8.28 -16.08 -3.31
C VAL A 199 7.77 -14.76 -2.75
N VAL A 200 8.64 -13.74 -2.72
CA VAL A 200 8.23 -12.40 -2.27
C VAL A 200 7.19 -11.83 -3.21
N MET A 201 6.09 -11.36 -2.64
CA MET A 201 5.10 -10.55 -3.32
C MET A 201 5.12 -9.12 -2.75
N MET A 202 5.62 -8.19 -3.55
CA MET A 202 5.58 -6.76 -3.26
C MET A 202 4.30 -6.18 -3.84
N ASN A 203 3.44 -5.64 -2.99
CA ASN A 203 2.26 -4.93 -3.46
C ASN A 203 2.54 -3.43 -3.54
N SER A 204 2.23 -2.83 -4.68
CA SER A 204 2.42 -1.41 -4.98
C SER A 204 1.14 -0.74 -5.51
N GLY A 205 -0.01 -1.41 -5.41
CA GLY A 205 -1.25 -0.91 -5.99
C GLY A 205 -2.53 -1.22 -5.19
N ASP A 206 -2.53 -2.25 -4.37
CA ASP A 206 -3.69 -2.61 -3.56
C ASP A 206 -3.67 -1.88 -2.21
N THR A 207 -4.61 -0.97 -2.03
CA THR A 207 -4.76 -0.20 -0.80
C THR A 207 -5.69 -0.86 0.24
N ASP A 208 -6.24 -2.06 -0.05
CA ASP A 208 -7.10 -2.80 0.89
C ASP A 208 -6.36 -3.09 2.21
N PRO A 209 -6.83 -2.60 3.35
CA PRO A 209 -6.17 -2.81 4.64
C PRO A 209 -6.03 -4.29 5.01
N THR A 210 -6.91 -5.15 4.49
CA THR A 210 -6.91 -6.57 4.85
C THR A 210 -5.79 -7.38 4.19
N PHE A 211 -5.07 -6.80 3.21
CA PHE A 211 -3.93 -7.45 2.57
C PHE A 211 -2.89 -7.90 3.59
N ILE A 212 -2.47 -7.01 4.48
CA ILE A 212 -1.48 -7.30 5.52
C ILE A 212 -2.07 -7.98 6.76
N GLU A 213 -3.39 -7.90 6.97
CA GLU A 213 -4.07 -8.56 8.10
C GLU A 213 -3.92 -10.09 8.05
N THR A 214 -3.50 -10.65 6.93
CA THR A 214 -3.14 -12.07 6.79
C THR A 214 -1.82 -12.42 7.47
N ASN A 215 -0.95 -11.43 7.68
CA ASN A 215 0.42 -11.53 8.20
C ASN A 215 1.23 -12.70 7.60
N ILE A 216 1.12 -12.85 6.29
CA ILE A 216 1.90 -13.82 5.54
C ILE A 216 3.33 -13.30 5.39
N PRO A 217 4.37 -14.03 5.83
CA PRO A 217 5.73 -13.50 5.89
C PRO A 217 6.38 -13.26 4.52
N TRP A 218 5.68 -13.57 3.43
CA TRP A 218 6.12 -13.41 2.05
C TRP A 218 5.49 -12.22 1.33
N THR A 219 4.63 -11.47 2.02
CA THR A 219 3.91 -10.33 1.44
C THR A 219 4.37 -9.04 2.07
N MET A 220 4.58 -8.04 1.24
CA MET A 220 5.00 -6.70 1.62
C MET A 220 4.23 -5.69 0.79
N ARG A 221 3.95 -4.52 1.35
CA ARG A 221 3.27 -3.44 0.62
C ARG A 221 4.05 -2.14 0.75
N CYS A 222 4.31 -1.50 -0.38
CA CYS A 222 5.06 -0.24 -0.48
C CYS A 222 4.19 0.96 -0.89
N ILE A 223 2.90 0.90 -0.64
CA ILE A 223 1.93 2.00 -0.85
C ILE A 223 1.09 2.17 0.41
N GLY A 224 0.75 3.41 0.77
CA GLY A 224 -0.16 3.69 1.88
C GLY A 224 -1.55 3.09 1.66
N ASP A 225 -2.18 2.60 2.73
CA ASP A 225 -3.46 1.92 2.66
C ASP A 225 -4.68 2.82 2.90
N ASP A 226 -5.86 2.29 2.59
CA ASP A 226 -7.15 2.96 2.82
C ASP A 226 -7.40 3.31 4.29
N ARG A 227 -6.77 2.59 5.22
CA ARG A 227 -6.85 2.86 6.66
C ARG A 227 -6.10 4.12 7.04
N GLN A 228 -4.85 4.25 6.57
CA GLN A 228 -4.04 5.44 6.82
C GLN A 228 -4.72 6.69 6.25
N MET A 229 -5.19 6.60 5.00
CA MET A 229 -5.94 7.66 4.34
C MET A 229 -7.27 7.93 5.05
N GLY A 230 -8.00 6.90 5.43
CA GLY A 230 -9.27 6.99 6.15
C GLY A 230 -9.11 7.69 7.51
N TYR A 231 -8.06 7.40 8.27
CA TYR A 231 -7.79 8.08 9.56
C TYR A 231 -7.45 9.56 9.37
N LEU A 232 -6.67 9.90 8.34
CA LEU A 232 -6.41 11.30 8.02
C LEU A 232 -7.70 12.03 7.63
N MET A 233 -8.56 11.39 6.83
CA MET A 233 -9.86 11.94 6.43
C MET A 233 -10.81 12.10 7.64
N ILE A 234 -10.85 11.13 8.55
CA ILE A 234 -11.63 11.21 9.79
C ILE A 234 -11.19 12.38 10.67
N ASP A 235 -9.88 12.52 10.88
CA ASP A 235 -9.35 13.64 11.65
C ASP A 235 -9.67 14.98 10.99
N TYR A 236 -9.58 15.05 9.66
CA TYR A 236 -9.99 16.23 8.91
C TYR A 236 -11.49 16.54 9.08
N MET A 237 -12.35 15.56 8.84
CA MET A 237 -13.80 15.75 8.92
C MET A 237 -14.29 16.09 10.32
N LEU A 238 -13.86 15.30 11.33
CA LEU A 238 -14.44 15.37 12.67
C LEU A 238 -13.72 16.33 13.61
N ARG A 239 -12.39 16.49 13.47
CA ARG A 239 -11.58 17.31 14.37
C ARG A 239 -11.32 18.70 13.83
N LYS A 240 -11.02 18.83 12.51
CA LYS A 240 -10.76 20.12 11.89
C LYS A 240 -12.03 20.82 11.47
N MET A 241 -12.90 20.12 10.73
CA MET A 241 -14.13 20.70 10.16
C MET A 241 -15.33 20.58 11.08
N ASP A 242 -15.22 19.77 12.13
CA ASP A 242 -16.28 19.51 13.12
C ASP A 242 -17.62 19.05 12.52
N TYR A 243 -17.58 18.33 11.39
CA TYR A 243 -18.77 17.71 10.80
C TYR A 243 -19.39 16.71 11.78
N LYS A 244 -20.72 16.74 11.89
CA LYS A 244 -21.47 15.89 12.83
C LYS A 244 -22.12 14.69 12.15
N ARG A 245 -22.39 14.81 10.86
CA ARG A 245 -23.23 13.90 10.09
C ARG A 245 -22.51 13.50 8.80
N ILE A 246 -21.97 12.29 8.76
CA ILE A 246 -21.27 11.76 7.59
C ILE A 246 -22.24 10.90 6.78
N GLY A 247 -22.39 11.21 5.49
CA GLY A 247 -23.01 10.34 4.51
C GLY A 247 -21.94 9.61 3.68
N ILE A 248 -22.16 8.35 3.37
CA ILE A 248 -21.27 7.55 2.52
C ILE A 248 -22.02 7.09 1.27
N ILE A 249 -21.37 7.19 0.12
CA ILE A 249 -21.78 6.52 -1.12
C ILE A 249 -20.56 5.78 -1.69
N ARG A 250 -20.70 4.49 -1.99
CA ARG A 250 -19.57 3.65 -2.39
C ARG A 250 -19.93 2.63 -3.46
N SER A 251 -18.92 2.17 -4.17
CA SER A 251 -19.07 1.00 -5.04
C SER A 251 -19.38 -0.27 -4.24
N SER A 252 -20.07 -1.21 -4.87
CA SER A 252 -20.45 -2.49 -4.24
C SER A 252 -19.35 -3.54 -4.30
N ASN A 253 -18.25 -3.28 -5.03
CA ASN A 253 -17.09 -4.17 -5.10
C ASN A 253 -16.29 -4.19 -3.79
N ARG A 254 -15.20 -4.94 -3.77
CA ARG A 254 -14.35 -5.08 -2.60
C ARG A 254 -13.71 -3.75 -2.19
N TYR A 255 -13.18 -2.99 -3.14
CA TYR A 255 -12.57 -1.69 -2.91
C TYR A 255 -13.51 -0.74 -2.14
N GLY A 256 -14.77 -0.57 -2.63
CA GLY A 256 -15.73 0.29 -1.95
C GLY A 256 -16.12 -0.19 -0.54
N ARG A 257 -16.23 -1.51 -0.33
CA ARG A 257 -16.63 -2.06 0.98
C ARG A 257 -15.55 -1.92 2.04
N PHE A 258 -14.30 -2.22 1.69
CA PHE A 258 -13.20 -2.21 2.66
C PHE A 258 -12.62 -0.82 2.87
N GLY A 259 -12.59 0.02 1.83
CA GLY A 259 -12.10 1.39 1.95
C GLY A 259 -12.92 2.24 2.94
N VAL A 260 -14.27 2.12 2.94
CA VAL A 260 -15.09 2.87 3.90
C VAL A 260 -15.16 2.25 5.29
N ARG A 261 -14.65 1.01 5.48
CA ARG A 261 -14.74 0.30 6.77
C ARG A 261 -14.14 1.13 7.90
N GLU A 262 -12.93 1.64 7.69
CA GLU A 262 -12.21 2.38 8.72
C GLU A 262 -12.85 3.76 8.99
N ILE A 263 -13.36 4.43 7.97
CA ILE A 263 -14.10 5.69 8.14
C ILE A 263 -15.36 5.45 8.98
N ARG A 264 -16.18 4.46 8.60
CA ARG A 264 -17.42 4.12 9.31
C ARG A 264 -17.19 3.76 10.77
N ASP A 265 -16.21 2.87 11.01
CA ASP A 265 -15.93 2.37 12.35
C ASP A 265 -15.27 3.43 13.24
N SER A 266 -14.37 4.23 12.70
CA SER A 266 -13.75 5.34 13.44
C SER A 266 -14.75 6.42 13.78
N ALA A 267 -15.62 6.80 12.85
CA ALA A 267 -16.70 7.75 13.11
C ALA A 267 -17.62 7.28 14.25
N ARG A 268 -18.02 6.00 14.23
CA ARG A 268 -18.83 5.39 15.31
C ARG A 268 -18.10 5.42 16.65
N ARG A 269 -16.84 5.04 16.70
CA ARG A 269 -16.03 5.05 17.95
C ARG A 269 -15.83 6.45 18.50
N MET A 270 -15.84 7.46 17.64
CA MET A 270 -15.80 8.88 18.04
C MET A 270 -17.16 9.46 18.41
N GLY A 271 -18.22 8.63 18.51
CA GLY A 271 -19.58 9.07 18.86
C GLY A 271 -20.30 9.82 17.74
N ARG A 272 -19.81 9.73 16.50
CA ARG A 272 -20.41 10.36 15.32
C ARG A 272 -20.64 9.33 14.21
N PRO A 273 -21.57 8.38 14.42
CA PRO A 273 -21.83 7.32 13.46
C PRO A 273 -22.26 7.89 12.11
N VAL A 274 -21.92 7.20 11.05
CA VAL A 274 -22.39 7.50 9.69
C VAL A 274 -23.92 7.48 9.68
N VAL A 275 -24.52 8.56 9.18
CA VAL A 275 -25.99 8.70 9.19
C VAL A 275 -26.68 7.95 8.06
N VAL A 276 -25.95 7.69 6.97
CA VAL A 276 -26.43 6.92 5.81
C VAL A 276 -25.23 6.37 5.04
N GLU A 277 -25.32 5.11 4.63
CA GLU A 277 -24.38 4.48 3.72
C GLU A 277 -25.15 3.85 2.56
N MET A 278 -24.83 4.26 1.35
CA MET A 278 -25.44 3.77 0.12
C MET A 278 -24.38 3.09 -0.76
N ALA A 279 -24.76 1.98 -1.37
CA ALA A 279 -23.91 1.29 -2.34
C ALA A 279 -24.50 1.44 -3.75
N TYR A 280 -23.61 1.40 -4.76
CA TYR A 280 -23.99 1.32 -6.16
C TYR A 280 -23.19 0.21 -6.86
N ARG A 281 -23.72 -0.30 -7.95
CA ARG A 281 -23.02 -1.28 -8.78
C ARG A 281 -21.96 -0.57 -9.63
N VAL A 282 -20.75 -1.12 -9.71
CA VAL A 282 -19.71 -0.63 -10.63
C VAL A 282 -20.26 -0.57 -12.07
N GLY A 283 -19.96 0.51 -12.76
CA GLY A 283 -20.49 0.80 -14.10
C GLY A 283 -21.88 1.44 -14.11
N SER A 284 -22.43 1.85 -12.94
CA SER A 284 -23.68 2.60 -12.89
C SER A 284 -23.52 4.02 -13.43
N ASP A 285 -24.56 4.51 -14.11
CA ASP A 285 -24.67 5.87 -14.63
C ASP A 285 -25.68 6.73 -13.87
N ASP A 286 -26.63 6.11 -13.21
CA ASP A 286 -27.72 6.77 -12.46
C ASP A 286 -27.59 6.48 -10.96
N PHE A 287 -27.54 7.53 -10.16
CA PHE A 287 -27.43 7.50 -8.70
C PHE A 287 -28.61 8.17 -7.98
N SER A 288 -29.71 8.40 -8.71
CA SER A 288 -30.87 9.15 -8.22
C SER A 288 -31.40 8.58 -6.91
N LEU A 289 -31.54 7.25 -6.78
CA LEU A 289 -32.01 6.59 -5.55
C LEU A 289 -31.06 6.81 -4.37
N GLN A 290 -29.75 6.67 -4.61
CA GLN A 290 -28.74 6.86 -3.57
C GLN A 290 -28.71 8.33 -3.11
N LEU A 291 -28.81 9.27 -4.04
CA LEU A 291 -28.83 10.71 -3.74
C LEU A 291 -30.11 11.14 -3.03
N GLU A 292 -31.26 10.56 -3.36
CA GLU A 292 -32.50 10.77 -2.61
C GLU A 292 -32.34 10.37 -1.14
N ARG A 293 -31.78 9.19 -0.86
CA ARG A 293 -31.51 8.71 0.49
C ARG A 293 -30.50 9.56 1.24
N LEU A 294 -29.41 9.93 0.56
CA LEU A 294 -28.42 10.86 1.12
C LEU A 294 -29.04 12.20 1.47
N ARG A 295 -29.85 12.78 0.58
CA ARG A 295 -30.55 14.05 0.84
C ARG A 295 -31.49 13.95 2.04
N ALA A 296 -32.29 12.89 2.12
CA ALA A 296 -33.21 12.65 3.24
C ALA A 296 -32.48 12.53 4.59
N ALA A 297 -31.29 11.95 4.58
CA ALA A 297 -30.44 11.82 5.75
C ALA A 297 -29.74 13.13 6.14
N ASN A 298 -29.70 14.13 5.25
CA ASN A 298 -29.12 15.46 5.47
C ASN A 298 -27.72 15.43 6.11
N PRO A 299 -26.69 14.84 5.46
CA PRO A 299 -25.34 14.84 5.98
C PRO A 299 -24.67 16.21 5.83
N ASP A 300 -23.66 16.50 6.68
CA ASP A 300 -22.81 17.70 6.58
C ASP A 300 -21.74 17.51 5.51
N VAL A 301 -21.35 16.28 5.24
CA VAL A 301 -20.29 15.88 4.32
C VAL A 301 -20.64 14.55 3.67
N ILE A 302 -20.26 14.37 2.41
CA ILE A 302 -20.42 13.11 1.68
C ILE A 302 -19.05 12.54 1.37
N VAL A 303 -18.85 11.28 1.73
CA VAL A 303 -17.66 10.50 1.38
C VAL A 303 -18.02 9.53 0.26
N HIS A 304 -17.30 9.60 -0.83
CA HIS A 304 -17.38 8.65 -1.94
C HIS A 304 -16.18 7.69 -1.92
N TRP A 305 -16.44 6.39 -2.10
CA TRP A 305 -15.38 5.41 -2.27
C TRP A 305 -15.67 4.50 -3.46
N GLY A 306 -14.89 4.66 -4.50
CA GLY A 306 -15.05 3.98 -5.78
C GLY A 306 -14.15 4.59 -6.84
N ASP A 307 -14.36 4.21 -8.10
CA ASP A 307 -13.52 4.65 -9.19
C ASP A 307 -13.82 6.08 -9.64
N ALA A 308 -12.89 6.67 -10.38
CA ALA A 308 -12.90 8.06 -10.79
C ALA A 308 -14.16 8.46 -11.56
N ARG A 309 -14.59 7.59 -12.50
CA ARG A 309 -15.77 7.85 -13.33
C ARG A 309 -17.04 7.99 -12.51
N GLU A 310 -17.32 7.02 -11.64
CA GLU A 310 -18.51 7.06 -10.79
C GLU A 310 -18.43 8.19 -9.77
N ALA A 311 -17.24 8.50 -9.23
CA ALA A 311 -17.04 9.64 -8.35
C ALA A 311 -17.49 10.95 -9.01
N ALA A 312 -17.08 11.17 -10.25
CA ALA A 312 -17.46 12.35 -11.04
C ALA A 312 -18.95 12.40 -11.35
N LEU A 313 -19.55 11.27 -11.76
CA LEU A 313 -20.97 11.17 -12.05
C LEU A 313 -21.86 11.39 -10.82
N VAL A 314 -21.48 10.80 -9.66
CA VAL A 314 -22.15 11.03 -8.38
C VAL A 314 -22.09 12.51 -8.01
N LEU A 315 -20.91 13.12 -8.09
CA LEU A 315 -20.73 14.53 -7.79
C LEU A 315 -21.58 15.44 -8.69
N ASN A 316 -21.60 15.19 -10.00
CA ASN A 316 -22.35 15.97 -10.95
C ASN A 316 -23.88 15.85 -10.71
N GLN A 317 -24.39 14.64 -10.49
CA GLN A 317 -25.79 14.42 -10.16
C GLN A 317 -26.17 15.02 -8.81
N MET A 318 -25.27 14.96 -7.82
CA MET A 318 -25.43 15.61 -6.51
C MET A 318 -25.58 17.12 -6.68
N ARG A 319 -24.70 17.77 -7.42
CA ARG A 319 -24.80 19.23 -7.69
C ARG A 319 -26.05 19.59 -8.48
N LYS A 320 -26.38 18.82 -9.52
CA LYS A 320 -27.64 18.97 -10.29
C LYS A 320 -28.88 18.84 -9.40
N ALA A 321 -28.83 17.98 -8.41
CA ALA A 321 -29.89 17.80 -7.43
C ALA A 321 -29.93 18.90 -6.34
N GLY A 322 -29.11 19.96 -6.42
CA GLY A 322 -29.03 21.05 -5.46
C GLY A 322 -28.36 20.70 -4.14
N MET A 323 -27.61 19.60 -4.08
CA MET A 323 -26.86 19.18 -2.91
C MET A 323 -25.48 19.84 -2.95
N SER A 324 -25.17 20.73 -1.99
CA SER A 324 -23.93 21.52 -1.94
C SER A 324 -22.91 21.00 -0.93
N GLN A 325 -23.19 19.90 -0.25
CA GLN A 325 -22.29 19.35 0.78
C GLN A 325 -20.86 19.17 0.25
N PRO A 326 -19.83 19.37 1.08
CA PRO A 326 -18.48 18.98 0.79
C PRO A 326 -18.40 17.52 0.35
N PHE A 327 -17.54 17.24 -0.65
CA PHE A 327 -17.39 15.92 -1.22
C PHE A 327 -15.94 15.45 -0.98
N LEU A 328 -15.78 14.37 -0.23
CA LEU A 328 -14.51 13.69 -0.03
C LEU A 328 -14.52 12.39 -0.82
N ALA A 329 -13.41 12.06 -1.43
CA ALA A 329 -13.29 10.90 -2.31
C ALA A 329 -12.11 9.98 -1.91
N SER A 330 -12.10 8.77 -2.45
CA SER A 330 -10.96 7.87 -2.39
C SER A 330 -9.81 8.35 -3.28
N ASP A 331 -8.64 7.76 -3.12
CA ASP A 331 -7.42 8.05 -3.89
C ASP A 331 -7.63 7.96 -5.41
N ARG A 332 -8.45 7.00 -5.87
CA ARG A 332 -8.73 6.80 -7.30
C ARG A 332 -9.40 7.99 -7.99
N ALA A 333 -10.04 8.89 -7.23
CA ALA A 333 -10.57 10.14 -7.77
C ALA A 333 -9.47 11.17 -8.12
N VAL A 334 -8.25 11.00 -7.63
CA VAL A 334 -7.14 11.90 -7.94
C VAL A 334 -6.57 11.56 -9.32
N SER A 335 -7.31 11.90 -10.34
CA SER A 335 -7.02 11.55 -11.73
C SER A 335 -7.54 12.59 -12.72
N GLU A 336 -7.01 12.58 -13.94
CA GLU A 336 -7.49 13.40 -15.04
C GLU A 336 -8.89 12.97 -15.49
N GLU A 337 -9.21 11.68 -15.42
CA GLU A 337 -10.54 11.16 -15.71
C GLU A 337 -11.60 11.81 -14.83
N PHE A 338 -11.38 11.83 -13.52
CA PHE A 338 -12.30 12.48 -12.59
C PHE A 338 -12.49 13.96 -12.91
N THR A 339 -11.38 14.69 -13.04
CA THR A 339 -11.45 16.15 -13.23
C THR A 339 -12.08 16.54 -14.56
N SER A 340 -11.81 15.79 -15.63
CA SER A 340 -12.42 15.99 -16.95
C SER A 340 -13.93 15.73 -16.93
N LEU A 341 -14.39 14.69 -16.24
CA LEU A 341 -15.82 14.35 -16.14
C LEU A 341 -16.57 15.25 -15.15
N ALA A 342 -15.97 15.60 -14.02
CA ALA A 342 -16.59 16.45 -13.01
C ALA A 342 -16.63 17.94 -13.44
N GLY A 343 -15.70 18.36 -14.31
CA GLY A 343 -15.60 19.75 -14.77
C GLY A 343 -15.47 20.74 -13.60
N SER A 344 -16.23 21.81 -13.63
CA SER A 344 -16.21 22.83 -12.56
C SER A 344 -16.67 22.32 -11.19
N ASN A 345 -17.40 21.20 -11.13
CA ASN A 345 -17.81 20.61 -9.86
C ASN A 345 -16.65 19.95 -9.09
N ALA A 346 -15.51 19.69 -9.75
CA ALA A 346 -14.31 19.16 -9.11
C ALA A 346 -13.70 20.15 -8.07
N GLU A 347 -13.97 21.47 -8.24
CA GLU A 347 -13.40 22.49 -7.35
C GLU A 347 -13.79 22.24 -5.89
N GLY A 348 -12.78 22.19 -5.01
CA GLY A 348 -12.95 21.94 -3.59
C GLY A 348 -13.11 20.47 -3.18
N VAL A 349 -13.09 19.51 -4.10
CA VAL A 349 -13.07 18.07 -3.79
C VAL A 349 -11.78 17.74 -3.06
N ILE A 350 -11.90 16.90 -2.03
CA ILE A 350 -10.76 16.40 -1.24
C ILE A 350 -10.71 14.88 -1.34
N ALA A 351 -9.52 14.30 -1.43
CA ALA A 351 -9.31 12.86 -1.40
C ALA A 351 -8.16 12.48 -0.46
N GLY A 352 -8.25 11.32 0.20
CA GLY A 352 -7.07 10.70 0.79
C GLY A 352 -6.13 10.25 -0.33
N TYR A 353 -4.81 10.45 -0.17
CA TYR A 353 -3.87 10.11 -1.23
C TYR A 353 -2.54 9.61 -0.66
N PRO A 354 -1.97 8.53 -1.20
CA PRO A 354 -0.78 7.90 -0.60
C PRO A 354 0.53 8.56 -1.02
N TRP A 355 0.51 9.67 -1.76
CA TRP A 355 1.70 10.28 -2.31
C TRP A 355 1.57 11.80 -2.44
N ASN A 356 2.69 12.53 -2.45
CA ASN A 356 2.75 13.94 -2.78
C ASN A 356 3.69 14.19 -3.96
N PRO A 357 3.18 14.26 -5.20
CA PRO A 357 4.01 14.53 -6.39
C PRO A 357 4.56 15.97 -6.46
N GLU A 358 4.09 16.87 -5.60
CA GLU A 358 4.66 18.22 -5.46
C GLU A 358 5.90 18.24 -4.54
N HIS A 359 6.24 17.09 -3.92
CA HIS A 359 7.47 16.97 -3.15
C HIS A 359 8.68 17.00 -4.08
N VAL A 360 9.42 18.12 -4.01
CA VAL A 360 10.53 18.37 -4.92
C VAL A 360 11.82 17.82 -4.33
N ASP A 361 12.17 16.59 -4.67
CA ASP A 361 13.51 16.06 -4.46
C ASP A 361 14.16 15.60 -5.78
N ALA A 362 15.48 15.46 -5.77
CA ALA A 362 16.24 15.11 -6.98
C ALA A 362 15.86 13.71 -7.51
N ARG A 363 15.46 12.77 -6.66
CA ARG A 363 15.07 11.40 -7.03
C ARG A 363 13.77 11.43 -7.83
N TYR A 364 12.77 12.13 -7.31
CA TYR A 364 11.50 12.27 -7.99
C TYR A 364 11.65 12.99 -9.34
N GLN A 365 12.42 14.08 -9.38
CA GLN A 365 12.67 14.79 -10.63
C GLN A 365 13.35 13.93 -11.70
N ALA A 366 14.31 13.11 -11.29
CA ALA A 366 14.98 12.16 -12.20
C ALA A 366 14.00 11.12 -12.73
N PHE A 367 13.19 10.50 -11.83
CA PHE A 367 12.14 9.55 -12.20
C PHE A 367 11.12 10.18 -13.15
N GLN A 368 10.59 11.35 -12.82
CA GLN A 368 9.60 12.06 -13.63
C GLN A 368 10.14 12.33 -15.05
N THR A 369 11.41 12.76 -15.14
CA THR A 369 12.07 13.02 -16.41
C THR A 369 12.22 11.74 -17.24
N SER A 370 12.70 10.66 -16.62
CA SER A 370 12.85 9.35 -17.27
C SER A 370 11.49 8.79 -17.71
N PHE A 371 10.47 8.90 -16.85
CA PHE A 371 9.12 8.41 -17.12
C PHE A 371 8.47 9.15 -18.30
N ARG A 372 8.53 10.49 -18.30
CA ARG A 372 8.04 11.31 -19.42
C ARG A 372 8.75 10.97 -20.72
N LYS A 373 10.09 10.86 -20.69
CA LYS A 373 10.89 10.50 -21.86
C LYS A 373 10.46 9.14 -22.41
N ARG A 374 10.20 8.18 -21.53
CA ARG A 374 9.91 6.80 -21.93
C ARG A 374 8.46 6.58 -22.37
N PHE A 375 7.48 7.23 -21.72
CA PHE A 375 6.06 6.95 -21.91
C PHE A 375 5.25 8.14 -22.46
N GLY A 376 5.84 9.33 -22.57
CA GLY A 376 5.19 10.52 -23.12
C GLY A 376 4.08 11.11 -22.23
N GLN A 377 4.09 10.80 -20.92
CA GLN A 377 3.05 11.19 -19.98
C GLN A 377 3.61 11.40 -18.56
N GLU A 378 2.85 12.08 -17.71
CA GLU A 378 3.21 12.24 -16.31
C GLU A 378 3.06 10.93 -15.53
N PRO A 379 3.97 10.61 -14.60
CA PRO A 379 3.75 9.54 -13.65
C PRO A 379 2.65 9.93 -12.66
N GLU A 380 1.88 8.94 -12.22
CA GLU A 380 0.93 9.05 -11.12
C GLU A 380 1.27 8.04 -10.02
N THR A 381 0.47 7.95 -8.98
CA THR A 381 0.83 7.17 -7.77
C THR A 381 1.15 5.70 -8.06
N TYR A 382 0.39 5.04 -8.94
CA TYR A 382 0.61 3.62 -9.25
C TYR A 382 1.90 3.39 -10.05
N ALA A 383 2.24 4.33 -10.94
CA ALA A 383 3.51 4.32 -11.66
C ALA A 383 4.70 4.53 -10.70
N ALA A 384 4.57 5.49 -9.79
CA ALA A 384 5.63 5.81 -8.84
C ALA A 384 5.88 4.68 -7.83
N HIS A 385 4.81 4.12 -7.23
CA HIS A 385 4.94 2.99 -6.31
C HIS A 385 5.36 1.69 -7.03
N GLY A 386 4.93 1.48 -8.28
CA GLY A 386 5.40 0.37 -9.12
C GLY A 386 6.91 0.46 -9.40
N TYR A 387 7.42 1.67 -9.62
CA TYR A 387 8.85 1.93 -9.78
C TYR A 387 9.62 1.68 -8.49
N ASP A 388 9.15 2.20 -7.35
CA ASP A 388 9.79 2.02 -6.06
C ASP A 388 9.81 0.55 -5.63
N GLY A 389 8.66 -0.13 -5.68
CA GLY A 389 8.54 -1.53 -5.30
C GLY A 389 9.46 -2.42 -6.14
N MET A 390 9.55 -2.18 -7.46
CA MET A 390 10.45 -2.94 -8.33
C MET A 390 11.92 -2.64 -8.03
N ASN A 391 12.30 -1.38 -7.76
CA ASN A 391 13.67 -1.05 -7.36
C ASN A 391 14.05 -1.68 -6.02
N MET A 392 13.12 -1.77 -5.05
CA MET A 392 13.35 -2.49 -3.80
C MET A 392 13.63 -3.98 -4.04
N LEU A 393 12.87 -4.63 -4.92
CA LEU A 393 13.07 -6.03 -5.31
C LEU A 393 14.43 -6.23 -6.01
N ILE A 394 14.77 -5.38 -6.96
CA ILE A 394 16.05 -5.41 -7.67
C ILE A 394 17.21 -5.23 -6.67
N TRP A 395 17.10 -4.25 -5.76
CA TRP A 395 18.10 -4.03 -4.72
C TRP A 395 18.28 -5.25 -3.81
N ALA A 396 17.19 -5.87 -3.40
CA ALA A 396 17.25 -7.05 -2.55
C ALA A 396 17.91 -8.22 -3.26
N ILE A 397 17.61 -8.44 -4.54
CA ILE A 397 18.24 -9.47 -5.38
C ILE A 397 19.75 -9.18 -5.58
N GLN A 398 20.11 -7.93 -5.84
CA GLN A 398 21.51 -7.53 -6.03
C GLN A 398 22.37 -7.78 -4.78
N ASN A 399 21.80 -7.67 -3.59
CA ASN A 399 22.53 -7.80 -2.33
C ASN A 399 22.42 -9.20 -1.71
N ALA A 400 21.25 -9.82 -1.74
CA ALA A 400 21.00 -11.12 -1.13
C ALA A 400 21.36 -12.32 -2.03
N GLY A 401 21.61 -12.08 -3.33
CA GLY A 401 21.77 -13.14 -4.31
C GLY A 401 20.44 -13.75 -4.76
N LEU A 402 20.53 -14.83 -5.51
CA LEU A 402 19.38 -15.50 -6.11
C LEU A 402 18.86 -16.62 -5.18
N ASN A 403 18.30 -16.19 -4.05
CA ASN A 403 17.62 -17.05 -3.09
C ASN A 403 16.38 -16.33 -2.57
N ARG A 404 15.18 -16.84 -2.86
CA ARG A 404 13.89 -16.20 -2.51
C ARG A 404 13.77 -15.87 -1.03
N ALA A 405 14.25 -16.78 -0.15
CA ALA A 405 14.15 -16.58 1.29
C ALA A 405 15.12 -15.49 1.79
N LYS A 406 16.32 -15.40 1.23
CA LYS A 406 17.27 -14.34 1.57
C LYS A 406 16.82 -12.99 1.03
N ILE A 407 16.23 -12.94 -0.17
CA ILE A 407 15.59 -11.74 -0.73
C ILE A 407 14.49 -11.24 0.21
N ARG A 408 13.61 -12.14 0.65
CA ARG A 408 12.55 -11.85 1.63
C ARG A 408 13.14 -11.29 2.93
N ASP A 409 14.13 -11.95 3.48
CA ASP A 409 14.71 -11.57 4.77
C ASP A 409 15.36 -10.18 4.70
N LEU A 410 16.10 -9.89 3.63
CA LEU A 410 16.77 -8.60 3.49
C LEU A 410 15.76 -7.45 3.45
N LEU A 411 14.61 -7.63 2.80
CA LEU A 411 13.53 -6.65 2.80
C LEU A 411 12.84 -6.56 4.16
N ALA A 412 12.52 -7.71 4.77
CA ALA A 412 11.73 -7.77 6.00
C ALA A 412 12.48 -7.25 7.24
N TYR A 413 13.79 -7.43 7.32
CA TYR A 413 14.61 -6.99 8.45
C TYR A 413 15.24 -5.60 8.26
N ARG A 414 14.91 -4.92 7.16
CA ARG A 414 15.31 -3.54 6.96
C ARG A 414 14.54 -2.61 7.89
N ASN A 415 15.26 -1.85 8.72
CA ASN A 415 14.69 -0.86 9.66
C ASN A 415 15.00 0.58 9.23
N THR A 416 15.99 0.79 8.34
CA THR A 416 16.22 2.09 7.74
C THR A 416 15.22 2.34 6.61
N PRO A 417 14.68 3.57 6.47
CA PRO A 417 13.77 3.90 5.38
C PRO A 417 14.39 3.61 4.00
N TRP A 418 13.57 3.12 3.08
CA TRP A 418 13.95 3.04 1.67
C TRP A 418 13.72 4.40 1.02
N PRO A 419 14.74 4.98 0.36
CA PRO A 419 14.61 6.29 -0.27
C PRO A 419 13.88 6.19 -1.61
N GLY A 420 12.56 6.09 -1.59
CA GLY A 420 11.71 6.01 -2.77
C GLY A 420 11.51 7.36 -3.47
N VAL A 421 10.95 7.32 -4.67
CA VAL A 421 10.45 8.51 -5.38
C VAL A 421 9.09 8.95 -4.84
N THR A 422 8.40 8.05 -4.13
CA THR A 422 7.15 8.33 -3.43
C THR A 422 7.36 8.88 -2.03
N GLY A 423 8.60 8.94 -1.56
CA GLY A 423 8.99 9.30 -0.21
C GLY A 423 9.79 8.19 0.46
N ASP A 424 10.01 8.33 1.75
CA ASP A 424 10.69 7.32 2.54
C ASP A 424 9.73 6.16 2.88
N ILE A 425 9.99 4.98 2.30
CA ILE A 425 9.20 3.76 2.53
C ILE A 425 9.79 3.02 3.73
N LEU A 426 8.99 2.79 4.75
CA LEU A 426 9.37 2.07 5.96
C LEU A 426 8.33 1.01 6.31
N PHE A 427 8.76 -0.23 6.41
CA PHE A 427 7.85 -1.32 6.76
C PHE A 427 7.58 -1.41 8.27
N SER A 428 6.30 -1.58 8.61
CA SER A 428 5.81 -1.98 9.93
C SER A 428 6.22 -3.41 10.29
N ALA A 429 5.81 -3.87 11.48
CA ALA A 429 5.95 -5.28 11.86
C ALA A 429 5.18 -6.23 10.93
N ALA A 430 4.08 -5.78 10.34
CA ALA A 430 3.29 -6.54 9.36
C ALA A 430 3.83 -6.40 7.91
N LEU A 431 4.97 -5.74 7.71
CA LEU A 431 5.58 -5.48 6.40
C LEU A 431 4.71 -4.58 5.49
N ASP A 432 3.99 -3.67 6.11
CA ASP A 432 3.22 -2.62 5.44
C ASP A 432 3.96 -1.29 5.49
N ASP A 433 3.83 -0.50 4.43
CA ASP A 433 4.40 0.85 4.42
C ASP A 433 3.69 1.74 5.45
N ILE A 434 4.47 2.32 6.34
CA ILE A 434 4.02 3.30 7.33
C ILE A 434 4.44 4.72 6.98
N GLY A 435 4.75 4.98 5.72
CA GLY A 435 5.03 6.28 5.15
C GLY A 435 3.90 7.29 5.36
N GLU A 436 4.14 8.52 4.99
CA GLU A 436 3.16 9.59 5.11
C GLU A 436 2.07 9.45 4.04
N VAL A 437 0.82 9.75 4.42
CA VAL A 437 -0.31 9.92 3.51
C VAL A 437 -0.80 11.37 3.55
N PHE A 438 -1.45 11.81 2.48
CA PHE A 438 -1.79 13.20 2.23
C PHE A 438 -3.29 13.38 2.00
N LEU A 439 -3.75 14.63 2.06
CA LEU A 439 -5.02 15.04 1.50
C LEU A 439 -4.75 15.76 0.18
N ALA A 440 -5.20 15.16 -0.91
CA ALA A 440 -5.25 15.84 -2.21
C ALA A 440 -6.50 16.72 -2.27
N ARG A 441 -6.37 17.96 -2.69
CA ARG A 441 -7.48 18.89 -2.89
C ARG A 441 -7.42 19.46 -4.29
N PHE A 442 -8.55 19.39 -5.00
CA PHE A 442 -8.64 20.04 -6.31
C PHE A 442 -8.97 21.52 -6.12
N GLU A 443 -8.05 22.38 -6.53
CA GLU A 443 -8.19 23.83 -6.39
C GLU A 443 -7.42 24.57 -7.49
N GLY A 444 -8.07 25.61 -8.03
CA GLY A 444 -7.49 26.40 -9.11
C GLY A 444 -7.19 25.57 -10.36
N GLY A 445 -8.01 24.57 -10.67
CA GLY A 445 -7.90 23.74 -11.86
C GLY A 445 -6.85 22.60 -11.77
N ARG A 446 -6.30 22.32 -10.60
CA ARG A 446 -5.31 21.24 -10.40
C ARG A 446 -5.39 20.61 -9.02
N TRP A 447 -4.91 19.39 -8.86
CA TRP A 447 -4.70 18.77 -7.58
C TRP A 447 -3.52 19.42 -6.84
N ARG A 448 -3.70 19.67 -5.53
CA ARG A 448 -2.71 20.12 -4.57
C ARG A 448 -2.66 19.11 -3.43
N TYR A 449 -1.48 18.88 -2.89
CA TYR A 449 -1.25 17.82 -1.92
C TYR A 449 -0.79 18.41 -0.60
N TYR A 450 -1.47 18.05 0.48
CA TYR A 450 -1.27 18.64 1.79
C TYR A 450 -0.97 17.55 2.82
N SER A 451 0.12 17.72 3.54
CA SER A 451 0.37 16.94 4.75
C SER A 451 -0.65 17.30 5.84
N ARG A 452 -0.72 16.48 6.87
CA ARG A 452 -1.50 16.76 8.07
C ARG A 452 -1.14 18.12 8.68
N GLU A 453 0.15 18.41 8.76
CA GLU A 453 0.71 19.65 9.33
C GLU A 453 0.34 20.87 8.49
N ALA A 454 0.49 20.78 7.18
CA ALA A 454 0.17 21.88 6.25
C ALA A 454 -1.29 22.30 6.34
N LEU A 455 -2.21 21.35 6.51
CA LEU A 455 -3.63 21.63 6.77
C LEU A 455 -3.97 21.83 8.24
N GLN A 456 -2.99 21.74 9.15
CA GLN A 456 -3.23 21.85 10.60
C GLN A 456 -4.36 20.91 11.06
N VAL A 457 -4.36 19.66 10.57
CA VAL A 457 -5.35 18.65 10.95
C VAL A 457 -4.97 18.10 12.33
N PRO A 458 -5.79 18.30 13.37
CA PRO A 458 -5.48 17.82 14.70
C PRO A 458 -5.30 16.30 14.71
N LYS A 459 -4.23 15.84 15.34
CA LYS A 459 -4.02 14.42 15.63
C LYS A 459 -4.64 14.10 16.99
N GLY A 460 -5.37 13.02 17.06
CA GLY A 460 -5.95 12.59 18.33
C GLY A 460 -6.18 11.08 18.34
N ASN A 461 -6.35 10.53 19.55
CA ASN A 461 -6.68 9.13 19.68
C ASN A 461 -8.11 8.88 19.20
N ILE A 462 -8.27 7.92 18.30
CA ILE A 462 -9.55 7.32 17.98
C ILE A 462 -9.76 6.23 19.05
N PRO A 463 -10.90 6.20 19.77
CA PRO A 463 -11.13 5.17 20.75
C PRO A 463 -11.00 3.77 20.14
N ARG A 464 -10.38 2.86 20.87
CA ARG A 464 -10.16 1.49 20.39
C ARG A 464 -11.46 0.75 20.17
N ARG A 465 -11.48 -0.20 19.24
CA ARG A 465 -12.62 -1.11 19.08
C ARG A 465 -12.79 -1.95 20.34
N GLN A 466 -14.03 -2.08 20.76
CA GLN A 466 -14.37 -3.07 21.77
C GLN A 466 -14.62 -4.43 21.10
N PRO A 467 -14.30 -5.56 21.75
CA PRO A 467 -14.49 -6.90 21.20
C PRO A 467 -15.90 -7.14 20.64
N GLU A 468 -16.94 -6.63 21.33
CA GLU A 468 -18.33 -6.75 20.94
C GLU A 468 -18.66 -6.04 19.61
N SER A 469 -17.87 -5.03 19.23
CA SER A 469 -18.11 -4.27 18.00
C SER A 469 -17.66 -5.00 16.74
N VAL A 470 -16.94 -6.10 16.88
CA VAL A 470 -16.36 -6.86 15.75
C VAL A 470 -17.27 -8.02 15.34
N GLY A 471 -18.37 -8.25 16.04
CA GLY A 471 -19.31 -9.33 15.72
C GLY A 471 -18.75 -10.75 15.95
N LEU A 472 -17.59 -10.84 16.57
CA LEU A 472 -17.01 -12.11 16.99
C LEU A 472 -17.45 -12.38 18.42
N ALA A 473 -18.42 -13.27 18.59
CA ALA A 473 -18.65 -13.89 19.88
C ALA A 473 -17.34 -14.59 20.28
N MET A 474 -16.64 -14.03 21.26
CA MET A 474 -15.48 -14.70 21.84
C MET A 474 -15.96 -16.05 22.39
N PRO A 475 -15.31 -17.18 22.07
CA PRO A 475 -15.55 -18.40 22.80
C PRO A 475 -15.25 -18.09 24.27
N LYS A 476 -16.21 -18.35 25.16
CA LYS A 476 -15.94 -18.30 26.58
C LYS A 476 -14.79 -19.28 26.85
N ALA A 477 -13.68 -18.78 27.38
CA ALA A 477 -12.64 -19.64 27.88
C ALA A 477 -13.25 -20.52 28.99
N GLU A 478 -13.36 -21.82 28.74
CA GLU A 478 -13.60 -22.81 29.77
C GLU A 478 -12.31 -23.10 30.52
#